data_73111fc32e1f735fbf8d740f2df1cf1d
#
_entry.id   73111fc32e1f735fbf8d740f2df1cf1d
#
_cell.length_a   1.000
_cell.length_b   1.000
_cell.length_c   1.000
_cell.angle_alpha   90.00
_cell.angle_beta   90.00
_cell.angle_gamma   90.00
#
_symmetry.space_group_name_H-M   'P 1'
#
loop_
_entity.id
_entity.type
_entity.pdbx_description
1 polymer ?
#
loop_
_entity_poly.entity_id
_entity_poly.type
_entity_poly.pdbx_seq_one_letter_code
_entity_poly.pdbx_strand_id
1 'polypeptide(L)'
;MAGVFINYRTGDGAVAAVLLDEKLKEVFGPENVFRDRRTTAPGAHFPPELWRHLESSGVLLVLIGPNWLSLSDTDGRRRIDVPGDYVHDEIHHALTWRRTVIPVLIDSARLPAKEELPAGIAELAERQFMQLRVPYAHLDLPVITEALRAHVPVRRTEPQRTTQQAPPAYGAPQPGSHSTYDGCAVANGSGNATVNQNGDARGGGGR
;
A
#
# COMPACT_ATOMS: atom_id res chain seq x y z
N MET A 1 0.90 16.61 -13.93
CA MET A 1 0.55 15.26 -13.48
C MET A 1 1.09 15.11 -12.06
N ALA A 2 0.36 14.49 -11.17
CA ALA A 2 0.69 14.54 -9.75
C ALA A 2 0.70 13.11 -9.20
N GLY A 3 1.80 12.40 -9.41
CA GLY A 3 2.05 11.08 -8.82
C GLY A 3 3.06 11.15 -7.70
N VAL A 4 3.22 10.03 -6.98
CA VAL A 4 4.24 9.79 -5.97
C VAL A 4 5.25 8.80 -6.51
N PHE A 5 6.53 9.18 -6.44
CA PHE A 5 7.64 8.26 -6.68
C PHE A 5 8.29 7.90 -5.34
N ILE A 6 8.47 6.61 -5.07
CA ILE A 6 9.09 6.10 -3.85
C ILE A 6 10.52 5.67 -4.14
N ASN A 7 11.47 6.49 -3.67
CA ASN A 7 12.90 6.23 -3.73
C ASN A 7 13.34 5.50 -2.44
N TYR A 8 14.05 4.39 -2.56
CA TYR A 8 14.53 3.62 -1.41
C TYR A 8 15.73 2.75 -1.75
N ARG A 9 16.47 2.33 -0.72
CA ARG A 9 17.53 1.32 -0.83
C ARG A 9 17.01 -0.05 -0.41
N THR A 10 17.19 -1.06 -1.26
CA THR A 10 16.71 -2.43 -0.99
C THR A 10 17.26 -3.00 0.32
N GLY A 11 18.53 -2.70 0.65
CA GLY A 11 19.18 -3.19 1.87
C GLY A 11 18.78 -2.45 3.15
N ASP A 12 17.95 -1.40 3.08
CA ASP A 12 17.68 -0.53 4.23
C ASP A 12 16.20 -0.12 4.39
N GLY A 13 15.47 0.07 3.28
CA GLY A 13 14.10 0.61 3.31
C GLY A 13 13.04 -0.26 2.63
N ALA A 14 13.34 -1.52 2.27
CA ALA A 14 12.45 -2.32 1.43
C ALA A 14 11.07 -2.59 2.07
N VAL A 15 11.02 -2.90 3.37
CA VAL A 15 9.76 -3.16 4.09
C VAL A 15 8.89 -1.90 4.15
N ALA A 16 9.49 -0.77 4.52
CA ALA A 16 8.81 0.52 4.55
C ALA A 16 8.29 0.93 3.16
N ALA A 17 9.07 0.66 2.11
CA ALA A 17 8.67 0.94 0.73
C ALA A 17 7.46 0.12 0.29
N VAL A 18 7.35 -1.15 0.72
CA VAL A 18 6.17 -1.99 0.44
C VAL A 18 4.95 -1.45 1.15
N LEU A 19 5.05 -1.17 2.46
CA LEU A 19 3.95 -0.63 3.26
C LEU A 19 3.41 0.68 2.70
N LEU A 20 4.32 1.59 2.32
CA LEU A 20 3.94 2.86 1.67
C LEU A 20 3.29 2.62 0.30
N ASP A 21 3.88 1.80 -0.55
CA ASP A 21 3.35 1.50 -1.89
C ASP A 21 1.91 0.99 -1.82
N GLU A 22 1.65 0.02 -0.94
CA GLU A 22 0.32 -0.55 -0.75
C GLU A 22 -0.67 0.50 -0.24
N LYS A 23 -0.30 1.23 0.81
CA LYS A 23 -1.19 2.24 1.40
C LYS A 23 -1.47 3.41 0.47
N LEU A 24 -0.45 3.90 -0.23
CA LEU A 24 -0.62 5.01 -1.15
C LEU A 24 -1.44 4.62 -2.38
N LYS A 25 -1.27 3.40 -2.90
CA LYS A 25 -2.09 2.86 -4.00
C LYS A 25 -3.56 2.70 -3.63
N GLU A 26 -3.84 2.32 -2.39
CA GLU A 26 -5.22 2.26 -1.88
C GLU A 26 -5.91 3.62 -1.96
N VAL A 27 -5.21 4.70 -1.61
CA VAL A 27 -5.78 6.05 -1.49
C VAL A 27 -5.72 6.84 -2.81
N PHE A 28 -4.60 6.79 -3.51
CA PHE A 28 -4.35 7.61 -4.70
C PHE A 28 -4.54 6.86 -6.03
N GLY A 29 -4.68 5.55 -5.98
CA GLY A 29 -4.72 4.68 -7.16
C GLY A 29 -3.33 4.19 -7.59
N PRO A 30 -3.25 2.97 -8.18
CA PRO A 30 -1.98 2.38 -8.60
C PRO A 30 -1.30 3.16 -9.73
N GLU A 31 -2.04 3.90 -10.51
CA GLU A 31 -1.57 4.76 -11.60
C GLU A 31 -0.81 6.00 -11.12
N ASN A 32 -1.04 6.41 -9.87
CA ASN A 32 -0.44 7.61 -9.26
C ASN A 32 0.70 7.29 -8.30
N VAL A 33 1.03 6.00 -8.10
CA VAL A 33 2.10 5.59 -7.17
C VAL A 33 3.09 4.69 -7.88
N PHE A 34 4.31 5.16 -7.99
CA PHE A 34 5.41 4.40 -8.56
C PHE A 34 6.44 4.06 -7.48
N ARG A 35 6.69 2.77 -7.31
CA ARG A 35 7.78 2.25 -6.50
C ARG A 35 8.70 1.45 -7.41
N ASP A 36 9.95 1.83 -7.47
CA ASP A 36 10.93 1.07 -8.20
C ASP A 36 11.14 -0.31 -7.55
N ARG A 37 10.86 -1.36 -8.32
CA ARG A 37 11.02 -2.76 -7.90
C ARG A 37 12.32 -3.36 -8.42
N ARG A 38 13.39 -2.57 -8.52
CA ARG A 38 14.60 -3.04 -9.15
C ARG A 38 15.16 -4.32 -8.51
N THR A 39 15.10 -5.37 -9.28
CA THR A 39 16.05 -6.46 -9.33
C THR A 39 16.94 -6.23 -10.56
N THR A 40 17.72 -5.17 -10.58
CA THR A 40 18.63 -4.93 -11.71
C THR A 40 19.89 -5.72 -11.50
N ALA A 41 20.21 -6.61 -12.45
CA ALA A 41 21.52 -7.22 -12.53
C ALA A 41 22.58 -6.11 -12.69
N PRO A 42 23.74 -6.22 -12.02
CA PRO A 42 24.84 -5.30 -12.21
C PRO A 42 25.17 -5.14 -13.70
N GLY A 43 25.22 -3.89 -14.20
CA GLY A 43 25.51 -3.58 -15.61
C GLY A 43 24.30 -3.46 -16.54
N ALA A 44 23.07 -3.63 -16.06
CA ALA A 44 21.89 -3.36 -16.86
C ALA A 44 21.70 -1.87 -17.06
N HIS A 45 21.38 -1.46 -18.30
CA HIS A 45 21.03 -0.08 -18.63
C HIS A 45 19.74 0.34 -17.92
N PHE A 46 19.64 1.63 -17.57
CA PHE A 46 18.42 2.25 -17.06
C PHE A 46 17.25 2.03 -18.00
N PRO A 47 16.10 1.52 -17.52
CA PRO A 47 14.88 1.58 -18.30
C PRO A 47 14.50 3.06 -18.49
N PRO A 48 14.34 3.55 -19.73
CA PRO A 48 13.89 4.94 -19.99
C PRO A 48 12.55 5.27 -19.30
N GLU A 49 11.78 4.25 -18.99
CA GLU A 49 10.49 4.32 -18.30
C GLU A 49 10.61 4.84 -16.86
N LEU A 50 11.71 4.54 -16.16
CA LEU A 50 11.93 5.02 -14.81
C LEU A 50 11.96 6.54 -14.72
N TRP A 51 12.75 7.15 -15.61
CA TRP A 51 12.86 8.61 -15.67
C TRP A 51 11.54 9.28 -16.04
N ARG A 52 10.76 8.66 -16.92
CA ARG A 52 9.40 9.15 -17.24
C ARG A 52 8.49 9.12 -16.02
N HIS A 53 8.56 8.08 -15.20
CA HIS A 53 7.77 8.01 -13.97
C HIS A 53 8.21 9.08 -12.96
N LEU A 54 9.50 9.27 -12.76
CA LEU A 54 10.02 10.33 -11.89
C LEU A 54 9.63 11.72 -12.42
N GLU A 55 9.80 11.96 -13.72
CA GLU A 55 9.45 13.22 -14.36
C GLU A 55 7.95 13.52 -14.29
N SER A 56 7.09 12.50 -14.42
CA SER A 56 5.64 12.63 -14.32
C SER A 56 5.14 12.74 -12.88
N SER A 57 5.98 12.42 -11.88
CA SER A 57 5.62 12.50 -10.48
C SER A 57 5.76 13.93 -9.96
N GLY A 58 4.79 14.36 -9.14
CA GLY A 58 4.82 15.64 -8.44
C GLY A 58 5.64 15.59 -7.16
N VAL A 59 5.75 14.40 -6.56
CA VAL A 59 6.40 14.16 -5.27
C VAL A 59 7.38 13.01 -5.37
N LEU A 60 8.57 13.19 -4.81
CA LEU A 60 9.55 12.14 -4.50
C LEU A 60 9.57 11.91 -2.99
N LEU A 61 9.23 10.70 -2.55
CA LEU A 61 9.47 10.25 -1.18
C LEU A 61 10.83 9.57 -1.11
N VAL A 62 11.74 10.10 -0.31
CA VAL A 62 13.08 9.54 -0.09
C VAL A 62 13.08 8.78 1.22
N LEU A 63 13.08 7.46 1.16
CA LEU A 63 13.10 6.62 2.34
C LEU A 63 14.54 6.48 2.86
N ILE A 64 14.75 6.98 4.07
CA ILE A 64 16.04 7.00 4.75
C ILE A 64 15.97 6.09 5.96
N GLY A 65 16.59 4.93 5.86
CA GLY A 65 16.72 3.99 6.97
C GLY A 65 18.02 4.19 7.77
N PRO A 66 18.21 3.42 8.84
CA PRO A 66 19.37 3.57 9.73
C PRO A 66 20.74 3.40 9.05
N ASN A 67 20.78 2.60 7.97
CA ASN A 67 22.02 2.31 7.24
C ASN A 67 22.16 3.09 5.92
N TRP A 68 21.24 4.00 5.62
CA TRP A 68 21.15 4.67 4.31
C TRP A 68 22.45 5.32 3.86
N LEU A 69 23.18 5.99 4.78
CA LEU A 69 24.47 6.61 4.51
C LEU A 69 25.64 5.63 4.50
N SER A 70 25.56 4.52 5.25
CA SER A 70 26.68 3.60 5.47
C SER A 70 26.71 2.43 4.47
N LEU A 71 25.61 2.20 3.74
CA LEU A 71 25.59 1.17 2.71
C LEU A 71 26.67 1.43 1.66
N SER A 72 27.55 0.41 1.49
CA SER A 72 28.71 0.49 0.61
C SER A 72 28.57 -0.41 -0.62
N ASP A 73 29.36 -0.11 -1.64
CA ASP A 73 29.58 -0.98 -2.80
C ASP A 73 30.60 -2.08 -2.48
N THR A 74 30.95 -2.88 -3.47
CA THR A 74 31.96 -3.95 -3.36
C THR A 74 33.37 -3.42 -3.07
N ASP A 75 33.63 -2.17 -3.37
CA ASP A 75 34.93 -1.51 -3.14
C ASP A 75 34.97 -0.77 -1.78
N GLY A 76 33.90 -0.87 -0.97
CA GLY A 76 33.79 -0.24 0.34
C GLY A 76 33.45 1.27 0.29
N ARG A 77 33.15 1.83 -0.89
CA ARG A 77 32.73 3.23 -1.01
C ARG A 77 31.25 3.36 -0.67
N ARG A 78 30.88 4.46 0.02
CA ARG A 78 29.45 4.70 0.30
C ARG A 78 28.70 4.80 -1.03
N ARG A 79 27.64 4.03 -1.18
CA ARG A 79 26.88 3.97 -2.43
C ARG A 79 26.32 5.32 -2.85
N ILE A 80 25.97 6.16 -1.87
CA ILE A 80 25.42 7.50 -2.14
C ILE A 80 26.43 8.44 -2.84
N ASP A 81 27.74 8.16 -2.70
CA ASP A 81 28.83 8.93 -3.31
C ASP A 81 29.26 8.36 -4.67
N VAL A 82 28.78 7.17 -5.05
CA VAL A 82 29.19 6.49 -6.27
C VAL A 82 28.44 7.09 -7.47
N PRO A 83 29.15 7.55 -8.52
CA PRO A 83 28.52 8.00 -9.76
C PRO A 83 27.64 6.90 -10.37
N GLY A 84 26.40 7.25 -10.74
CA GLY A 84 25.44 6.30 -11.27
C GLY A 84 24.71 5.49 -10.18
N ASP A 85 24.85 5.86 -8.91
CA ASP A 85 23.95 5.33 -7.86
C ASP A 85 22.54 5.84 -8.08
N TYR A 86 21.62 4.95 -8.29
CA TYR A 86 20.23 5.26 -8.64
C TYR A 86 19.52 6.11 -7.60
N VAL A 87 19.73 5.82 -6.32
CA VAL A 87 19.09 6.58 -5.25
C VAL A 87 19.57 8.02 -5.25
N HIS A 88 20.89 8.22 -5.45
CA HIS A 88 21.49 9.54 -5.63
C HIS A 88 20.90 10.25 -6.85
N ASP A 89 20.90 9.59 -8.02
CA ASP A 89 20.51 10.23 -9.29
C ASP A 89 19.02 10.61 -9.30
N GLU A 90 18.15 9.79 -8.73
CA GLU A 90 16.72 10.11 -8.60
C GLU A 90 16.49 11.35 -7.73
N ILE A 91 17.19 11.44 -6.59
CA ILE A 91 17.09 12.61 -5.70
C ILE A 91 17.64 13.85 -6.41
N HIS A 92 18.80 13.74 -7.05
CA HIS A 92 19.43 14.84 -7.79
C HIS A 92 18.51 15.38 -8.89
N HIS A 93 17.93 14.51 -9.70
CA HIS A 93 17.00 14.92 -10.75
C HIS A 93 15.73 15.56 -10.19
N ALA A 94 15.12 14.97 -9.13
CA ALA A 94 13.93 15.53 -8.52
C ALA A 94 14.19 16.96 -7.98
N LEU A 95 15.34 17.19 -7.33
CA LEU A 95 15.73 18.52 -6.85
C LEU A 95 15.97 19.49 -8.02
N THR A 96 16.69 19.06 -9.05
CA THR A 96 16.96 19.84 -10.26
C THR A 96 15.68 20.25 -10.98
N TRP A 97 14.71 19.33 -11.07
CA TRP A 97 13.40 19.59 -11.70
C TRP A 97 12.42 20.30 -10.77
N ARG A 98 12.87 20.72 -9.59
CA ARG A 98 12.07 21.42 -8.57
C ARG A 98 10.80 20.66 -8.17
N ARG A 99 10.91 19.34 -8.09
CA ARG A 99 9.84 18.48 -7.56
C ARG A 99 9.77 18.61 -6.04
N THR A 100 8.60 18.33 -5.48
CA THR A 100 8.49 18.22 -4.02
C THR A 100 9.24 16.97 -3.56
N VAL A 101 10.32 17.16 -2.78
CA VAL A 101 11.11 16.07 -2.22
C VAL A 101 10.85 16.01 -0.73
N ILE A 102 10.38 14.86 -0.23
CA ILE A 102 10.03 14.65 1.18
C ILE A 102 10.84 13.47 1.72
N PRO A 103 11.82 13.71 2.61
CA PRO A 103 12.48 12.64 3.35
C PRO A 103 11.48 11.91 4.25
N VAL A 104 11.52 10.58 4.27
CA VAL A 104 10.76 9.74 5.19
C VAL A 104 11.77 8.93 6.00
N LEU A 105 11.90 9.26 7.28
CA LEU A 105 12.83 8.61 8.19
C LEU A 105 12.21 7.30 8.70
N ILE A 106 12.94 6.21 8.53
CA ILE A 106 12.46 4.88 8.92
C ILE A 106 13.01 4.54 10.30
N ASP A 107 12.11 4.18 11.22
CA ASP A 107 12.41 3.75 12.58
C ASP A 107 13.32 4.75 13.33
N SER A 108 14.56 4.38 13.64
CA SER A 108 15.53 5.21 14.36
C SER A 108 16.44 6.05 13.45
N ALA A 109 16.15 6.10 12.14
CA ALA A 109 16.95 6.89 11.22
C ALA A 109 16.87 8.39 11.54
N ARG A 110 17.94 9.10 11.22
CA ARG A 110 18.01 10.56 11.30
C ARG A 110 18.15 11.17 9.90
N LEU A 111 17.73 12.40 9.75
CA LEU A 111 18.03 13.15 8.54
C LEU A 111 19.55 13.38 8.46
N PRO A 112 20.21 13.05 7.33
CA PRO A 112 21.62 13.34 7.13
C PRO A 112 21.91 14.85 7.25
N ALA A 113 23.06 15.20 7.81
CA ALA A 113 23.54 16.57 7.77
C ALA A 113 24.02 16.92 6.35
N LYS A 114 24.03 18.21 6.03
CA LYS A 114 24.39 18.68 4.67
C LYS A 114 25.79 18.24 4.26
N GLU A 115 26.71 18.22 5.21
CA GLU A 115 28.11 17.84 5.03
C GLU A 115 28.31 16.33 4.82
N GLU A 116 27.31 15.54 5.18
CA GLU A 116 27.32 14.07 5.00
C GLU A 116 26.85 13.67 3.59
N LEU A 117 26.24 14.59 2.85
CA LEU A 117 25.66 14.35 1.54
C LEU A 117 26.54 14.84 0.41
N PRO A 118 26.57 14.14 -0.74
CA PRO A 118 27.14 14.69 -1.97
C PRO A 118 26.52 16.03 -2.34
N ALA A 119 27.33 16.95 -2.90
CA ALA A 119 26.89 18.30 -3.23
C ALA A 119 25.60 18.35 -4.08
N GLY A 120 25.42 17.39 -4.99
CA GLY A 120 24.26 17.31 -5.88
C GLY A 120 22.92 17.04 -5.19
N ILE A 121 22.96 16.53 -3.96
CA ILE A 121 21.74 16.20 -3.17
C ILE A 121 21.77 16.82 -1.77
N ALA A 122 22.71 17.72 -1.48
CA ALA A 122 22.90 18.33 -0.17
C ALA A 122 21.66 19.12 0.31
N GLU A 123 20.86 19.63 -0.63
CA GLU A 123 19.58 20.31 -0.35
C GLU A 123 18.56 19.41 0.35
N LEU A 124 18.71 18.07 0.27
CA LEU A 124 17.84 17.11 0.98
C LEU A 124 17.86 17.35 2.50
N ALA A 125 19.01 17.74 3.06
CA ALA A 125 19.18 18.04 4.48
C ALA A 125 18.34 19.25 4.98
N GLU A 126 17.88 20.10 4.08
CA GLU A 126 17.10 21.30 4.39
C GLU A 126 15.59 21.07 4.27
N ARG A 127 15.17 19.85 3.88
CA ARG A 127 13.77 19.52 3.67
C ARG A 127 13.07 19.09 4.97
N GLN A 128 11.81 19.47 5.10
CA GLN A 128 10.96 18.92 6.15
C GLN A 128 10.77 17.44 5.92
N PHE A 129 10.93 16.65 6.96
CA PHE A 129 10.83 15.20 6.91
C PHE A 129 9.57 14.67 7.59
N MET A 130 9.22 13.43 7.27
CA MET A 130 8.19 12.66 7.95
C MET A 130 8.82 11.43 8.60
N GLN A 131 8.12 10.84 9.56
CA GLN A 131 8.54 9.62 10.25
C GLN A 131 7.67 8.43 9.81
N LEU A 132 8.30 7.28 9.58
CA LEU A 132 7.63 6.00 9.39
C LEU A 132 8.27 4.95 10.29
N ARG A 133 7.64 4.66 11.41
CA ARG A 133 8.05 3.59 12.32
C ARG A 133 7.38 2.29 11.87
N VAL A 134 8.15 1.34 11.35
CA VAL A 134 7.60 0.09 10.79
C VAL A 134 6.69 -0.65 11.79
N PRO A 135 7.04 -0.80 13.08
CA PRO A 135 6.14 -1.42 14.06
C PRO A 135 4.85 -0.64 14.33
N TYR A 136 4.84 0.66 14.04
CA TYR A 136 3.71 1.57 14.25
C TYR A 136 3.18 2.15 12.94
N ALA A 137 3.41 1.45 11.83
CA ALA A 137 3.03 1.92 10.49
C ALA A 137 1.54 2.29 10.38
N HIS A 138 0.66 1.60 11.12
CA HIS A 138 -0.78 1.91 11.16
C HIS A 138 -1.11 3.31 11.71
N LEU A 139 -0.21 3.91 12.50
CA LEU A 139 -0.33 5.29 12.99
C LEU A 139 0.31 6.30 12.04
N ASP A 140 1.48 5.96 11.47
CA ASP A 140 2.27 6.90 10.69
C ASP A 140 1.79 7.01 9.23
N LEU A 141 1.35 5.91 8.61
CA LEU A 141 0.88 5.90 7.23
C LEU A 141 -0.31 6.85 6.97
N PRO A 142 -1.33 6.95 7.84
CA PRO A 142 -2.39 7.94 7.67
C PRO A 142 -1.87 9.38 7.65
N VAL A 143 -0.88 9.71 8.50
CA VAL A 143 -0.29 11.07 8.57
C VAL A 143 0.46 11.38 7.27
N ILE A 144 1.27 10.44 6.78
CA ILE A 144 1.99 10.58 5.50
C ILE A 144 0.99 10.73 4.35
N THR A 145 -0.04 9.90 4.33
CA THR A 145 -1.07 9.93 3.29
C THR A 145 -1.79 11.28 3.27
N GLU A 146 -2.16 11.80 4.44
CA GLU A 146 -2.85 13.08 4.53
C GLU A 146 -1.99 14.25 4.04
N ALA A 147 -0.70 14.27 4.39
CA ALA A 147 0.24 15.28 3.88
C ALA A 147 0.37 15.24 2.34
N LEU A 148 0.27 14.06 1.74
CA LEU A 148 0.36 13.90 0.29
C LEU A 148 -0.88 14.35 -0.48
N ARG A 149 -2.05 14.49 0.17
CA ARG A 149 -3.29 14.96 -0.48
C ARG A 149 -3.18 16.35 -1.08
N ALA A 150 -2.29 17.18 -0.55
CA ALA A 150 -2.00 18.50 -1.12
C ALA A 150 -1.28 18.43 -2.47
N HIS A 151 -0.66 17.30 -2.79
CA HIS A 151 0.23 17.12 -3.94
C HIS A 151 -0.30 16.11 -4.97
N VAL A 152 -1.16 15.17 -4.55
CA VAL A 152 -1.60 14.04 -5.38
C VAL A 152 -3.13 13.93 -5.33
N PRO A 153 -3.81 13.81 -6.48
CA PRO A 153 -5.26 13.65 -6.50
C PRO A 153 -5.66 12.32 -5.86
N VAL A 154 -6.65 12.37 -5.00
CA VAL A 154 -7.24 11.17 -4.40
C VAL A 154 -8.05 10.42 -5.46
N ARG A 155 -7.94 9.10 -5.47
CA ARG A 155 -8.78 8.26 -6.31
C ARG A 155 -10.25 8.52 -5.98
N ARG A 156 -11.02 9.01 -6.95
CA ARG A 156 -12.48 9.05 -6.84
C ARG A 156 -12.97 7.61 -6.93
N THR A 157 -13.34 7.03 -5.82
CA THR A 157 -14.15 5.82 -5.82
C THR A 157 -15.51 6.25 -6.36
N GLU A 158 -15.80 5.98 -7.62
CA GLU A 158 -17.19 6.06 -8.08
C GLU A 158 -17.99 5.12 -7.18
N PRO A 159 -19.10 5.59 -6.58
CA PRO A 159 -19.97 4.69 -5.85
C PRO A 159 -20.38 3.60 -6.84
N GLN A 160 -20.06 2.36 -6.54
CA GLN A 160 -20.57 1.21 -7.30
C GLN A 160 -22.08 1.44 -7.37
N ARG A 161 -22.58 1.75 -8.56
CA ARG A 161 -24.01 1.64 -8.83
C ARG A 161 -24.34 0.19 -8.55
N THR A 162 -24.89 -0.04 -7.36
CA THR A 162 -25.59 -1.27 -7.07
C THR A 162 -26.69 -1.29 -8.12
N THR A 163 -26.49 -2.05 -9.19
CA THR A 163 -27.57 -2.48 -10.05
C THR A 163 -28.47 -3.29 -9.11
N GLN A 164 -29.44 -2.60 -8.50
CA GLN A 164 -30.58 -3.27 -7.93
C GLN A 164 -31.20 -4.02 -9.12
N GLN A 165 -30.85 -5.28 -9.22
CA GLN A 165 -31.54 -6.21 -10.07
C GLN A 165 -32.98 -6.21 -9.55
N ALA A 166 -33.87 -5.60 -10.32
CA ALA A 166 -35.30 -5.66 -10.03
C ALA A 166 -35.67 -7.13 -9.81
N PRO A 167 -36.45 -7.43 -8.76
CA PRO A 167 -36.90 -8.80 -8.56
C PRO A 167 -37.66 -9.23 -9.83
N PRO A 168 -37.51 -10.51 -10.26
CA PRO A 168 -38.24 -11.00 -11.42
C PRO A 168 -39.72 -10.78 -11.20
N ALA A 169 -40.36 -10.11 -12.17
CA ALA A 169 -41.77 -9.90 -12.18
C ALA A 169 -42.45 -11.27 -12.16
N TYR A 170 -43.13 -11.60 -11.05
CA TYR A 170 -43.99 -12.74 -11.00
C TYR A 170 -45.11 -12.54 -12.03
N GLY A 171 -45.07 -13.38 -13.06
CA GLY A 171 -46.12 -13.43 -14.08
C GLY A 171 -47.47 -13.62 -13.46
N ALA A 172 -48.44 -12.79 -13.80
CA ALA A 172 -49.83 -12.96 -13.44
C ALA A 172 -50.36 -14.30 -13.90
N PRO A 173 -51.17 -14.99 -13.08
CA PRO A 173 -51.75 -16.29 -13.46
C PRO A 173 -52.70 -16.10 -14.66
N GLN A 174 -52.47 -16.89 -15.69
CA GLN A 174 -53.40 -16.99 -16.80
C GLN A 174 -54.61 -17.85 -16.40
N PRO A 175 -55.83 -17.49 -16.72
CA PRO A 175 -57.01 -18.30 -16.44
C PRO A 175 -57.18 -19.38 -17.52
N GLY A 176 -57.30 -20.64 -17.05
CA GLY A 176 -57.98 -21.70 -17.82
C GLY A 176 -57.12 -22.81 -18.39
N SER A 177 -57.00 -23.91 -17.63
CA SER A 177 -57.27 -25.27 -18.18
C SER A 177 -57.49 -26.22 -16.97
N HIS A 178 -58.70 -26.77 -16.93
CA HIS A 178 -59.08 -27.84 -16.00
C HIS A 178 -58.29 -29.13 -16.31
N SER A 179 -57.63 -29.63 -15.32
CA SER A 179 -57.23 -31.05 -15.30
C SER A 179 -57.50 -31.58 -13.88
N THR A 180 -58.53 -32.44 -13.87
CA THR A 180 -58.88 -33.30 -12.74
C THR A 180 -57.78 -34.31 -12.48
N TYR A 181 -57.26 -34.33 -11.26
CA TYR A 181 -56.60 -35.50 -10.70
C TYR A 181 -57.08 -35.72 -9.27
N ASP A 182 -57.59 -36.95 -9.13
CA ASP A 182 -58.18 -37.59 -7.96
C ASP A 182 -57.11 -37.82 -6.85
N GLY A 183 -57.55 -37.64 -5.65
CA GLY A 183 -57.20 -38.22 -4.38
C GLY A 183 -55.75 -38.60 -4.03
N CYS A 184 -55.25 -37.93 -2.98
CA CYS A 184 -54.62 -38.63 -1.84
C CYS A 184 -54.47 -37.69 -0.65
N ALA A 185 -55.21 -37.98 0.40
CA ALA A 185 -55.04 -37.35 1.70
C ALA A 185 -53.81 -37.96 2.40
N VAL A 186 -52.96 -37.14 2.99
CA VAL A 186 -52.07 -37.58 4.07
C VAL A 186 -51.98 -36.48 5.12
N ALA A 187 -52.11 -36.96 6.34
CA ALA A 187 -52.41 -36.29 7.58
C ALA A 187 -51.26 -35.37 8.11
N ASN A 188 -51.72 -34.39 8.84
CA ASN A 188 -51.02 -33.54 9.78
C ASN A 188 -50.24 -34.36 10.81
N GLY A 189 -49.02 -33.88 11.11
CA GLY A 189 -48.22 -34.30 12.24
C GLY A 189 -47.44 -33.16 12.83
N SER A 190 -48.06 -32.45 13.76
CA SER A 190 -47.40 -31.53 14.67
C SER A 190 -46.47 -32.29 15.63
N GLY A 191 -45.21 -31.97 15.68
CA GLY A 191 -44.26 -32.54 16.63
C GLY A 191 -43.38 -31.45 17.21
N ASN A 192 -43.78 -31.02 18.38
CA ASN A 192 -43.03 -30.13 19.29
C ASN A 192 -41.91 -30.96 19.94
N ALA A 193 -40.67 -30.52 19.88
CA ALA A 193 -39.58 -31.15 20.63
C ALA A 193 -38.92 -30.10 21.55
N THR A 194 -39.24 -30.22 22.80
CA THR A 194 -38.65 -29.58 23.98
C THR A 194 -37.22 -30.07 24.21
N VAL A 195 -36.33 -29.12 24.43
CA VAL A 195 -34.97 -29.37 24.97
C VAL A 195 -35.08 -29.59 26.48
N ASN A 196 -34.54 -30.67 26.97
CA ASN A 196 -34.37 -30.92 28.39
C ASN A 196 -32.87 -30.94 28.72
N GLN A 197 -32.46 -30.01 29.62
CA GLN A 197 -31.22 -30.04 30.37
C GLN A 197 -31.37 -30.98 31.56
N ASN A 198 -30.33 -31.71 31.85
CA ASN A 198 -29.86 -32.21 33.17
C ASN A 198 -28.82 -33.31 32.85
N GLY A 199 -27.69 -33.39 33.43
CA GLY A 199 -27.23 -33.06 34.75
C GLY A 199 -26.26 -34.17 35.15
N ASP A 200 -25.30 -33.77 35.95
CA ASP A 200 -24.52 -34.58 36.90
C ASP A 200 -23.36 -35.46 36.39
N ALA A 201 -22.14 -35.06 36.71
CA ALA A 201 -21.39 -35.18 37.97
C ALA A 201 -20.78 -36.57 38.26
N ARG A 202 -19.51 -36.49 38.74
CA ARG A 202 -18.68 -37.52 39.43
C ARG A 202 -17.84 -38.39 38.49
N GLY A 203 -16.55 -38.60 38.73
CA GLY A 203 -15.71 -38.35 39.88
C GLY A 203 -14.50 -39.27 39.78
N GLY A 204 -13.43 -38.92 40.46
CA GLY A 204 -12.39 -39.86 40.93
C GLY A 204 -11.25 -40.07 39.91
N GLY A 205 -10.01 -39.79 40.19
CA GLY A 205 -9.25 -40.08 41.36
C GLY A 205 -8.01 -40.83 40.94
N GLY A 206 -6.83 -40.33 41.32
CA GLY A 206 -5.74 -41.15 41.76
C GLY A 206 -4.61 -41.44 40.74
N ARG A 207 -3.54 -40.90 40.83
CA ARG A 207 -2.21 -41.15 41.41
C ARG A 207 -1.16 -40.28 40.74
#